data_53eb1a2d4fc2359b8b8badb3cd28e02e
#
_entry.id   53eb1a2d4fc2359b8b8badb3cd28e02e
#
_cell.length_a   1.000
_cell.length_b   1.000
_cell.length_c   1.000
_cell.angle_alpha   90.00
_cell.angle_beta   90.00
_cell.angle_gamma   90.00
#
_symmetry.space_group_name_H-M   'P 1'
#
loop_
_entity.id
_entity.type
_entity.pdbx_description
1 polymer ?
#
loop_
_entity_poly.entity_id
_entity_poly.type
_entity_poly.pdbx_seq_one_letter_code
_entity_poly.pdbx_strand_id
1 'polypeptide(L)'
;MAATRMPANERKLLMLEAAVRVFARVGYAAATTDSIAREAGVSQAYVVRFFRSKETLFEEAATYVVEQLCRRFAEAPIAADSTDAERRKLLGDMYAEIVKDHDMFMMIVRLFMMGSDPRFGQLSRDSFARVYRVLREDVGMDAQQARLFLSHGLLMNLVLSLRLWEGERDLADEILGFLGKGRAEAMYSLHDAPGS
;
A
#
# COMPACT_ATOMS: atom_id res chain seq x y z
N MET A 1 33.68 -20.83 -0.86
CA MET A 1 32.73 -20.41 -1.88
C MET A 1 32.59 -18.89 -1.78
N ALA A 2 32.93 -18.13 -2.84
CA ALA A 2 32.80 -16.69 -2.84
C ALA A 2 31.29 -16.33 -2.86
N ALA A 3 30.80 -15.61 -1.84
CA ALA A 3 29.44 -15.11 -1.82
C ALA A 3 29.25 -14.20 -3.05
N THR A 4 28.37 -14.58 -3.96
CA THR A 4 28.03 -13.79 -5.15
C THR A 4 27.54 -12.43 -4.67
N ARG A 5 28.26 -11.37 -5.02
CA ARG A 5 27.93 -10.00 -4.59
C ARG A 5 26.62 -9.59 -5.25
N MET A 6 25.57 -9.43 -4.45
CA MET A 6 24.25 -9.01 -4.91
C MET A 6 24.33 -7.72 -5.73
N PRO A 7 23.65 -7.62 -6.89
CA PRO A 7 23.61 -6.41 -7.71
C PRO A 7 23.11 -5.18 -6.94
N ALA A 8 23.56 -3.98 -7.34
CA ALA A 8 23.19 -2.74 -6.65
C ALA A 8 21.68 -2.47 -6.64
N ASN A 9 21.00 -2.82 -7.74
CA ASN A 9 19.54 -2.64 -7.88
C ASN A 9 18.75 -3.58 -6.94
N GLU A 10 19.18 -4.83 -6.79
CA GLU A 10 18.55 -5.77 -5.85
C GLU A 10 18.72 -5.30 -4.41
N ARG A 11 19.90 -4.77 -4.06
CA ARG A 11 20.13 -4.21 -2.74
C ARG A 11 19.32 -2.95 -2.49
N LYS A 12 19.13 -2.11 -3.53
CA LYS A 12 18.23 -0.96 -3.43
C LYS A 12 16.81 -1.40 -3.10
N LEU A 13 16.32 -2.40 -3.82
CA LEU A 13 14.97 -2.94 -3.62
C LEU A 13 14.79 -3.47 -2.19
N LEU A 14 15.72 -4.28 -1.69
CA LEU A 14 15.69 -4.79 -0.31
C LEU A 14 15.62 -3.67 0.73
N MET A 15 16.39 -2.57 0.52
CA MET A 15 16.34 -1.42 1.43
C MET A 15 15.03 -0.65 1.33
N LEU A 16 14.43 -0.53 0.14
CA LEU A 16 13.12 0.09 -0.05
C LEU A 16 12.01 -0.73 0.62
N GLU A 17 12.00 -2.03 0.44
CA GLU A 17 11.04 -2.93 1.10
C GLU A 17 11.16 -2.89 2.62
N ALA A 18 12.39 -2.88 3.15
CA ALA A 18 12.63 -2.70 4.58
C ALA A 18 12.16 -1.33 5.07
N ALA A 19 12.36 -0.27 4.29
CA ALA A 19 11.86 1.07 4.59
C ALA A 19 10.33 1.11 4.61
N VAL A 20 9.66 0.45 3.65
CA VAL A 20 8.20 0.32 3.63
C VAL A 20 7.70 -0.33 4.92
N ARG A 21 8.26 -1.49 5.32
CA ARG A 21 7.88 -2.18 6.56
C ARG A 21 8.06 -1.29 7.80
N VAL A 22 9.20 -0.61 7.93
CA VAL A 22 9.45 0.25 9.08
C VAL A 22 8.54 1.47 9.08
N PHE A 23 8.39 2.18 7.96
CA PHE A 23 7.50 3.34 7.86
C PHE A 23 6.03 2.96 8.05
N ALA A 24 5.60 1.82 7.55
CA ALA A 24 4.25 1.30 7.76
C ALA A 24 3.97 1.05 9.26
N ARG A 25 4.92 0.44 9.96
CA ARG A 25 4.77 0.05 11.36
C ARG A 25 4.79 1.26 12.31
N VAL A 26 5.81 2.13 12.20
CA VAL A 26 6.05 3.19 13.21
C VAL A 26 5.83 4.62 12.69
N GLY A 27 5.57 4.80 11.39
CA GLY A 27 5.44 6.10 10.74
C GLY A 27 6.75 6.81 10.51
N TYR A 28 6.70 7.90 9.71
CA TYR A 28 7.90 8.67 9.36
C TYR A 28 8.63 9.24 10.58
N ALA A 29 7.90 9.79 11.55
CA ALA A 29 8.51 10.49 12.69
C ALA A 29 9.40 9.57 13.53
N ALA A 30 8.90 8.38 13.89
CA ALA A 30 9.60 7.43 14.76
C ALA A 30 10.62 6.54 14.02
N ALA A 31 10.49 6.38 12.71
CA ALA A 31 11.44 5.60 11.92
C ALA A 31 12.83 6.26 11.89
N THR A 32 13.89 5.42 11.89
CA THR A 32 15.28 5.86 11.76
C THR A 32 15.98 5.09 10.66
N THR A 33 17.04 5.67 10.07
CA THR A 33 17.87 4.95 9.10
C THR A 33 18.55 3.72 9.71
N ASP A 34 18.78 3.72 11.02
CA ASP A 34 19.32 2.58 11.75
C ASP A 34 18.29 1.43 11.86
N SER A 35 17.03 1.73 12.21
CA SER A 35 15.98 0.71 12.24
C SER A 35 15.72 0.09 10.87
N ILE A 36 15.77 0.90 9.80
CA ILE A 36 15.64 0.43 8.43
C ILE A 36 16.85 -0.42 8.00
N ALA A 37 18.06 -0.02 8.38
CA ALA A 37 19.27 -0.79 8.10
C ALA A 37 19.22 -2.17 8.76
N ARG A 38 18.79 -2.25 10.03
CA ARG A 38 18.58 -3.53 10.73
C ARG A 38 17.55 -4.41 10.04
N GLU A 39 16.43 -3.83 9.65
CA GLU A 39 15.35 -4.52 8.92
C GLU A 39 15.84 -5.06 7.55
N ALA A 40 16.72 -4.31 6.87
CA ALA A 40 17.30 -4.68 5.57
C ALA A 40 18.52 -5.62 5.68
N GLY A 41 19.02 -5.89 6.90
CA GLY A 41 20.24 -6.69 7.09
C GLY A 41 21.52 -6.03 6.57
N VAL A 42 21.58 -4.68 6.56
CA VAL A 42 22.74 -3.89 6.09
C VAL A 42 23.22 -2.91 7.17
N SER A 43 24.38 -2.27 6.97
CA SER A 43 24.82 -1.21 7.89
C SER A 43 24.05 0.10 7.66
N GLN A 44 23.85 0.89 8.74
CA GLN A 44 23.26 2.22 8.64
C GLN A 44 24.05 3.13 7.68
N ALA A 45 25.37 3.08 7.74
CA ALA A 45 26.23 3.85 6.84
C ALA A 45 25.97 3.51 5.37
N TYR A 46 25.60 2.26 5.06
CA TYR A 46 25.25 1.85 3.71
C TYR A 46 23.92 2.47 3.26
N VAL A 47 22.89 2.47 4.11
CA VAL A 47 21.61 3.12 3.83
C VAL A 47 21.78 4.62 3.60
N VAL A 48 22.51 5.31 4.50
CA VAL A 48 22.77 6.75 4.38
C VAL A 48 23.59 7.09 3.13
N ARG A 49 24.58 6.27 2.80
CA ARG A 49 25.36 6.44 1.56
C ARG A 49 24.48 6.33 0.31
N PHE A 50 23.46 5.46 0.35
CA PHE A 50 22.61 5.17 -0.81
C PHE A 50 21.53 6.23 -0.99
N PHE A 51 20.81 6.56 0.07
CA PHE A 51 19.64 7.44 0.03
C PHE A 51 19.90 8.87 0.53
N ARG A 52 21.08 9.14 1.09
CA ARG A 52 21.53 10.44 1.62
C ARG A 52 20.77 10.89 2.88
N SER A 53 19.42 10.82 2.89
CA SER A 53 18.60 11.23 4.03
C SER A 53 17.42 10.28 4.26
N LYS A 54 16.82 10.35 5.45
CA LYS A 54 15.56 9.66 5.76
C LYS A 54 14.41 10.18 4.89
N GLU A 55 14.42 11.45 4.56
CA GLU A 55 13.42 12.09 3.68
C GLU A 55 13.46 11.46 2.30
N THR A 56 14.62 11.43 1.65
CA THR A 56 14.76 10.82 0.32
C THR A 56 14.41 9.34 0.33
N LEU A 57 14.78 8.62 1.40
CA LEU A 57 14.41 7.21 1.55
C LEU A 57 12.87 7.03 1.67
N PHE A 58 12.20 7.93 2.41
CA PHE A 58 10.75 7.91 2.52
C PHE A 58 10.08 8.21 1.17
N GLU A 59 10.54 9.23 0.45
CA GLU A 59 10.01 9.61 -0.86
C GLU A 59 10.16 8.46 -1.88
N GLU A 60 11.33 7.81 -1.91
CA GLU A 60 11.55 6.67 -2.80
C GLU A 60 10.71 5.43 -2.40
N ALA A 61 10.58 5.16 -1.10
CA ALA A 61 9.75 4.06 -0.61
C ALA A 61 8.26 4.31 -0.90
N ALA A 62 7.77 5.55 -0.68
CA ALA A 62 6.41 5.96 -1.00
C ALA A 62 6.12 5.87 -2.51
N THR A 63 7.04 6.34 -3.33
CA THR A 63 6.94 6.24 -4.79
C THR A 63 6.88 4.78 -5.23
N TYR A 64 7.74 3.93 -4.67
CA TYR A 64 7.79 2.51 -4.96
C TYR A 64 6.43 1.82 -4.69
N VAL A 65 5.81 2.03 -3.53
CA VAL A 65 4.53 1.38 -3.20
C VAL A 65 3.38 1.89 -4.08
N VAL A 66 3.37 3.18 -4.40
CA VAL A 66 2.37 3.77 -5.31
C VAL A 66 2.53 3.22 -6.74
N GLU A 67 3.76 3.02 -7.20
CA GLU A 67 4.03 2.41 -8.50
C GLU A 67 3.58 0.96 -8.56
N GLN A 68 3.83 0.18 -7.50
CA GLN A 68 3.34 -1.20 -7.41
C GLN A 68 1.81 -1.25 -7.43
N LEU A 69 1.13 -0.36 -6.69
CA LEU A 69 -0.32 -0.25 -6.69
C LEU A 69 -0.86 0.08 -8.09
N CYS A 70 -0.33 1.13 -8.70
CA CYS A 70 -0.73 1.58 -10.04
C CYS A 70 -0.52 0.49 -11.10
N ARG A 71 0.61 -0.22 -11.04
CA ARG A 71 0.91 -1.34 -11.95
C ARG A 71 -0.12 -2.46 -11.80
N ARG A 72 -0.42 -2.87 -10.57
CA ARG A 72 -1.42 -3.92 -10.32
C ARG A 72 -2.79 -3.53 -10.88
N PHE A 73 -3.20 -2.27 -10.78
CA PHE A 73 -4.46 -1.80 -11.37
C PHE A 73 -4.40 -1.77 -12.90
N ALA A 74 -3.33 -1.25 -13.50
CA ALA A 74 -3.18 -1.16 -14.95
C ALA A 74 -3.07 -2.53 -15.64
N GLU A 75 -2.47 -3.52 -14.96
CA GLU A 75 -2.32 -4.89 -15.43
C GLU A 75 -3.56 -5.77 -15.16
N ALA A 76 -4.64 -5.21 -14.61
CA ALA A 76 -5.87 -5.93 -14.36
C ALA A 76 -6.39 -6.57 -15.65
N PRO A 77 -6.68 -7.88 -15.67
CA PRO A 77 -7.17 -8.57 -16.86
C PRO A 77 -8.65 -8.25 -17.14
N ILE A 78 -8.95 -6.96 -17.35
CA ILE A 78 -10.30 -6.48 -17.65
C ILE A 78 -10.52 -6.58 -19.15
N ALA A 79 -11.38 -7.50 -19.57
CA ALA A 79 -11.76 -7.59 -20.97
C ALA A 79 -12.59 -6.37 -21.40
N ALA A 80 -12.44 -5.94 -22.66
CA ALA A 80 -13.13 -4.76 -23.17
C ALA A 80 -14.67 -4.90 -23.14
N ASP A 81 -15.17 -6.13 -23.20
CA ASP A 81 -16.60 -6.50 -23.17
C ASP A 81 -17.09 -6.87 -21.75
N SER A 82 -16.24 -6.73 -20.73
CA SER A 82 -16.64 -7.00 -19.34
C SER A 82 -17.81 -6.13 -18.91
N THR A 83 -18.81 -6.75 -18.31
CA THR A 83 -19.91 -6.04 -17.65
C THR A 83 -19.39 -5.25 -16.45
N ASP A 84 -20.12 -4.23 -16.02
CA ASP A 84 -19.81 -3.45 -14.82
C ASP A 84 -19.73 -4.33 -13.55
N ALA A 85 -20.49 -5.41 -13.48
CA ALA A 85 -20.48 -6.35 -12.37
C ALA A 85 -19.19 -7.18 -12.34
N GLU A 86 -18.75 -7.69 -13.48
CA GLU A 86 -17.50 -8.44 -13.62
C GLU A 86 -16.28 -7.56 -13.34
N ARG A 87 -16.30 -6.33 -13.86
CA ARG A 87 -15.27 -5.32 -13.60
C ARG A 87 -15.14 -5.00 -12.10
N ARG A 88 -16.28 -4.71 -11.42
CA ARG A 88 -16.29 -4.46 -9.98
C ARG A 88 -15.80 -5.66 -9.18
N LYS A 89 -16.21 -6.87 -9.57
CA LYS A 89 -15.76 -8.10 -8.91
C LYS A 89 -14.24 -8.26 -9.02
N LEU A 90 -13.70 -8.14 -10.23
CA LEU A 90 -12.26 -8.28 -10.48
C LEU A 90 -11.43 -7.24 -9.70
N LEU A 91 -11.85 -5.97 -9.72
CA LEU A 91 -11.18 -4.91 -8.96
C LEU A 91 -11.29 -5.13 -7.46
N GLY A 92 -12.42 -5.64 -6.97
CA GLY A 92 -12.57 -6.04 -5.58
C GLY A 92 -11.63 -7.18 -5.18
N ASP A 93 -11.48 -8.19 -6.06
CA ASP A 93 -10.52 -9.29 -5.86
C ASP A 93 -9.07 -8.78 -5.83
N MET A 94 -8.72 -7.89 -6.75
CA MET A 94 -7.39 -7.26 -6.79
C MET A 94 -7.12 -6.43 -5.54
N TYR A 95 -8.11 -5.67 -5.08
CA TYR A 95 -7.96 -4.88 -3.87
C TYR A 95 -7.76 -5.77 -2.64
N ALA A 96 -8.49 -6.88 -2.54
CA ALA A 96 -8.30 -7.86 -1.48
C ALA A 96 -6.89 -8.46 -1.49
N GLU A 97 -6.28 -8.68 -2.66
CA GLU A 97 -4.89 -9.13 -2.78
C GLU A 97 -3.88 -8.04 -2.33
N ILE A 98 -4.14 -6.77 -2.64
CA ILE A 98 -3.28 -5.65 -2.23
C ILE A 98 -3.27 -5.51 -0.69
N VAL A 99 -4.43 -5.69 -0.06
CA VAL A 99 -4.57 -5.60 1.41
C VAL A 99 -3.84 -6.71 2.16
N LYS A 100 -3.57 -7.85 1.52
CA LYS A 100 -2.73 -8.90 2.10
C LYS A 100 -1.30 -8.44 2.37
N ASP A 101 -0.81 -7.48 1.59
CA ASP A 101 0.45 -6.79 1.85
C ASP A 101 0.18 -5.60 2.79
N HIS A 102 0.03 -5.91 4.08
CA HIS A 102 -0.30 -4.94 5.13
C HIS A 102 0.65 -3.74 5.15
N ASP A 103 1.95 -3.98 4.99
CA ASP A 103 2.96 -2.92 5.06
C ASP A 103 2.86 -1.96 3.88
N MET A 104 2.70 -2.47 2.66
CA MET A 104 2.48 -1.65 1.47
C MET A 104 1.20 -0.80 1.64
N PHE A 105 0.15 -1.43 2.09
CA PHE A 105 -1.14 -0.81 2.33
C PHE A 105 -1.06 0.32 3.37
N MET A 106 -0.50 0.06 4.55
CA MET A 106 -0.33 1.06 5.61
C MET A 106 0.59 2.21 5.18
N MET A 107 1.61 1.94 4.39
CA MET A 107 2.49 2.98 3.84
C MET A 107 1.71 3.93 2.92
N ILE A 108 0.82 3.41 2.05
CA ILE A 108 -0.02 4.22 1.17
C ILE A 108 -0.99 5.10 1.97
N VAL A 109 -1.66 4.52 2.98
CA VAL A 109 -2.57 5.28 3.85
C VAL A 109 -1.83 6.41 4.55
N ARG A 110 -0.67 6.12 5.14
CA ARG A 110 0.16 7.13 5.80
C ARG A 110 0.58 8.24 4.84
N LEU A 111 1.00 7.89 3.63
CA LEU A 111 1.34 8.88 2.60
C LEU A 111 0.15 9.79 2.28
N PHE A 112 -1.04 9.23 2.04
CA PHE A 112 -2.22 10.03 1.68
C PHE A 112 -2.69 10.95 2.81
N MET A 113 -2.42 10.62 4.06
CA MET A 113 -2.69 11.49 5.21
C MET A 113 -1.67 12.64 5.37
N MET A 114 -0.58 12.66 4.59
CA MET A 114 0.47 13.70 4.67
C MET A 114 0.23 14.88 3.72
N GLY A 115 -0.96 15.06 3.17
CA GLY A 115 -1.26 16.12 2.20
C GLY A 115 -0.96 17.56 2.68
N SER A 116 -0.96 17.80 3.98
CA SER A 116 -0.60 19.10 4.60
C SER A 116 0.87 19.18 5.09
N ASP A 117 1.64 18.09 5.06
CA ASP A 117 3.06 18.12 5.46
C ASP A 117 3.86 18.97 4.47
N PRO A 118 4.68 19.94 4.91
CA PRO A 118 5.41 20.82 4.01
C PRO A 118 6.46 20.10 3.15
N ARG A 119 6.94 18.91 3.56
CA ARG A 119 7.93 18.11 2.84
C ARG A 119 7.28 17.14 1.86
N PHE A 120 6.22 16.46 2.31
CA PHE A 120 5.61 15.32 1.60
C PHE A 120 4.23 15.61 1.02
N GLY A 121 3.66 16.78 1.29
CA GLY A 121 2.30 17.11 0.85
C GLY A 121 2.15 17.12 -0.67
N GLN A 122 3.17 17.57 -1.40
CA GLN A 122 3.15 17.52 -2.86
C GLN A 122 3.20 16.05 -3.34
N LEU A 123 4.12 15.24 -2.82
CA LEU A 123 4.21 13.82 -3.15
C LEU A 123 2.89 13.09 -2.85
N SER A 124 2.25 13.37 -1.72
CA SER A 124 0.96 12.81 -1.32
C SER A 124 -0.13 13.11 -2.36
N ARG A 125 -0.29 14.39 -2.75
CA ARG A 125 -1.29 14.82 -3.74
C ARG A 125 -1.03 14.22 -5.11
N ASP A 126 0.22 14.23 -5.58
CA ASP A 126 0.59 13.69 -6.89
C ASP A 126 0.38 12.17 -6.95
N SER A 127 0.72 11.47 -5.86
CA SER A 127 0.50 10.03 -5.72
C SER A 127 -0.98 9.67 -5.77
N PHE A 128 -1.83 10.38 -5.02
CA PHE A 128 -3.27 10.16 -5.06
C PHE A 128 -3.86 10.45 -6.45
N ALA A 129 -3.45 11.57 -7.07
CA ALA A 129 -3.87 11.94 -8.41
C ALA A 129 -3.43 10.91 -9.46
N ARG A 130 -2.24 10.30 -9.29
CA ARG A 130 -1.76 9.22 -10.16
C ARG A 130 -2.63 7.97 -10.03
N VAL A 131 -2.94 7.53 -8.81
CA VAL A 131 -3.84 6.39 -8.59
C VAL A 131 -5.21 6.66 -9.23
N TYR A 132 -5.78 7.85 -9.04
CA TYR A 132 -7.05 8.22 -9.66
C TYR A 132 -7.00 8.16 -11.19
N ARG A 133 -5.92 8.70 -11.80
CA ARG A 133 -5.75 8.64 -13.27
C ARG A 133 -5.66 7.21 -13.79
N VAL A 134 -4.91 6.34 -13.15
CA VAL A 134 -4.83 4.91 -13.53
C VAL A 134 -6.21 4.26 -13.52
N LEU A 135 -7.02 4.51 -12.51
CA LEU A 135 -8.40 3.99 -12.47
C LEU A 135 -9.26 4.53 -13.62
N ARG A 136 -9.07 5.80 -13.99
CA ARG A 136 -9.83 6.46 -15.06
C ARG A 136 -9.37 6.07 -16.47
N GLU A 137 -8.07 6.05 -16.69
CA GLU A 137 -7.46 6.00 -18.03
C GLU A 137 -7.04 4.56 -18.39
N ASP A 138 -6.39 3.85 -17.48
CA ASP A 138 -5.88 2.49 -17.76
C ASP A 138 -6.93 1.43 -17.47
N VAL A 139 -7.68 1.56 -16.36
CA VAL A 139 -8.77 0.63 -15.99
C VAL A 139 -10.07 0.96 -16.71
N GLY A 140 -10.24 2.19 -17.21
CA GLY A 140 -11.41 2.64 -17.95
C GLY A 140 -12.66 2.88 -17.09
N MET A 141 -12.52 3.16 -15.79
CA MET A 141 -13.63 3.53 -14.93
C MET A 141 -14.18 4.90 -15.30
N ASP A 142 -15.49 5.10 -15.23
CA ASP A 142 -16.06 6.44 -15.22
C ASP A 142 -15.78 7.15 -13.86
N ALA A 143 -16.10 8.45 -13.77
CA ALA A 143 -15.80 9.23 -12.56
C ALA A 143 -16.60 8.75 -11.33
N GLN A 144 -17.80 8.22 -11.51
CA GLN A 144 -18.62 7.69 -10.42
C GLN A 144 -18.06 6.36 -9.91
N GLN A 145 -17.70 5.47 -10.83
CA GLN A 145 -17.07 4.18 -10.52
C GLN A 145 -15.76 4.36 -9.77
N ALA A 146 -14.87 5.25 -10.25
CA ALA A 146 -13.59 5.54 -9.61
C ALA A 146 -13.76 6.11 -8.20
N ARG A 147 -14.71 7.06 -8.01
CA ARG A 147 -15.01 7.60 -6.68
C ARG A 147 -15.53 6.52 -5.73
N LEU A 148 -16.46 5.69 -6.19
CA LEU A 148 -17.02 4.61 -5.37
C LEU A 148 -15.93 3.58 -4.99
N PHE A 149 -15.08 3.21 -5.94
CA PHE A 149 -13.96 2.31 -5.70
C PHE A 149 -13.00 2.85 -4.63
N LEU A 150 -12.58 4.12 -4.75
CA LEU A 150 -11.72 4.77 -3.76
C LEU A 150 -12.40 4.91 -2.40
N SER A 151 -13.69 5.21 -2.36
CA SER A 151 -14.46 5.30 -1.10
C SER A 151 -14.51 3.97 -0.37
N HIS A 152 -14.76 2.87 -1.08
CA HIS A 152 -14.72 1.52 -0.50
C HIS A 152 -13.32 1.17 -0.01
N GLY A 153 -12.29 1.52 -0.78
CA GLY A 153 -10.91 1.35 -0.38
C GLY A 153 -10.57 2.09 0.93
N LEU A 154 -10.94 3.37 1.02
CA LEU A 154 -10.71 4.17 2.24
C LEU A 154 -11.49 3.63 3.44
N LEU A 155 -12.74 3.22 3.24
CA LEU A 155 -13.55 2.63 4.31
C LEU A 155 -12.95 1.32 4.83
N MET A 156 -12.51 0.45 3.93
CA MET A 156 -11.83 -0.78 4.28
C MET A 156 -10.53 -0.50 5.05
N ASN A 157 -9.74 0.49 4.59
CA ASN A 157 -8.54 0.94 5.29
C ASN A 157 -8.83 1.35 6.73
N LEU A 158 -9.93 2.07 6.94
CA LEU A 158 -10.31 2.51 8.27
C LEU A 158 -10.69 1.32 9.16
N VAL A 159 -11.52 0.41 8.67
CA VAL A 159 -11.92 -0.81 9.43
C VAL A 159 -10.71 -1.64 9.82
N LEU A 160 -9.77 -1.84 8.90
CA LEU A 160 -8.53 -2.59 9.17
C LEU A 160 -7.62 -1.87 10.17
N SER A 161 -7.41 -0.56 10.02
CA SER A 161 -6.57 0.23 10.93
C SER A 161 -7.13 0.29 12.35
N LEU A 162 -8.45 0.26 12.50
CA LEU A 162 -9.13 0.21 13.79
C LEU A 162 -9.16 -1.19 14.39
N ARG A 163 -8.84 -2.24 13.62
CA ARG A 163 -9.07 -3.65 13.99
C ARG A 163 -10.50 -3.88 14.50
N LEU A 164 -11.47 -3.26 13.82
CA LEU A 164 -12.85 -3.16 14.29
C LEU A 164 -13.50 -4.52 14.56
N TRP A 165 -13.07 -5.56 13.85
CA TRP A 165 -13.57 -6.93 14.01
C TRP A 165 -13.20 -7.57 15.35
N GLU A 166 -12.22 -7.05 16.12
CA GLU A 166 -11.82 -7.61 17.42
C GLU A 166 -12.86 -7.37 18.52
N GLY A 167 -13.61 -6.26 18.43
CA GLY A 167 -14.61 -5.90 19.43
C GLY A 167 -16.04 -5.80 18.89
N GLU A 168 -16.18 -5.43 17.60
CA GLU A 168 -17.44 -5.11 16.94
C GLU A 168 -17.56 -5.85 15.59
N ARG A 169 -17.50 -7.17 15.63
CA ARG A 169 -17.47 -8.03 14.44
C ARG A 169 -18.66 -7.79 13.51
N ASP A 170 -19.87 -7.78 14.07
CA ASP A 170 -21.10 -7.60 13.31
C ASP A 170 -21.12 -6.23 12.61
N LEU A 171 -20.65 -5.18 13.29
CA LEU A 171 -20.52 -3.84 12.73
C LEU A 171 -19.46 -3.79 11.61
N ALA A 172 -18.34 -4.45 11.80
CA ALA A 172 -17.31 -4.54 10.77
C ALA A 172 -17.83 -5.26 9.52
N ASP A 173 -18.57 -6.35 9.69
CA ASP A 173 -19.19 -7.13 8.60
C ASP A 173 -20.27 -6.32 7.88
N GLU A 174 -21.08 -5.54 8.60
CA GLU A 174 -22.08 -4.63 8.01
C GLU A 174 -21.39 -3.55 7.15
N ILE A 175 -20.36 -2.88 7.71
CA ILE A 175 -19.61 -1.84 7.01
C ILE A 175 -18.92 -2.39 5.75
N LEU A 176 -18.35 -3.59 5.82
CA LEU A 176 -17.64 -4.25 4.72
C LEU A 176 -18.55 -5.13 3.84
N GLY A 177 -19.86 -5.05 4.02
CA GLY A 177 -20.84 -5.85 3.26
C GLY A 177 -20.70 -5.78 1.74
N PHE A 178 -20.15 -4.69 1.20
CA PHE A 178 -19.86 -4.54 -0.23
C PHE A 178 -18.78 -5.51 -0.75
N LEU A 179 -17.92 -6.05 0.13
CA LEU A 179 -16.92 -7.06 -0.24
C LEU A 179 -17.51 -8.47 -0.37
N GLY A 180 -18.63 -8.74 0.32
CA GLY A 180 -19.15 -10.08 0.55
C GLY A 180 -18.46 -10.80 1.72
N LYS A 181 -19.22 -11.61 2.45
CA LYS A 181 -18.82 -12.23 3.73
C LYS A 181 -17.48 -12.96 3.69
N GLY A 182 -17.24 -13.78 2.69
CA GLY A 182 -16.00 -14.60 2.63
C GLY A 182 -14.73 -13.76 2.45
N ARG A 183 -14.80 -12.58 1.82
CA ARG A 183 -13.64 -11.68 1.66
C ARG A 183 -13.32 -10.92 2.92
N ALA A 184 -14.34 -10.42 3.63
CA ALA A 184 -14.15 -9.76 4.91
C ALA A 184 -13.47 -10.70 5.91
N GLU A 185 -13.93 -11.94 6.02
CA GLU A 185 -13.33 -12.96 6.88
C GLU A 185 -11.87 -13.27 6.51
N ALA A 186 -11.56 -13.43 5.23
CA ALA A 186 -10.19 -13.63 4.77
C ALA A 186 -9.27 -12.47 5.13
N MET A 187 -9.75 -11.23 5.06
CA MET A 187 -8.99 -10.05 5.46
C MET A 187 -8.69 -10.01 6.96
N TYR A 188 -9.68 -10.31 7.81
CA TYR A 188 -9.46 -10.35 9.25
C TYR A 188 -8.41 -11.39 9.64
N SER A 189 -8.52 -12.60 9.08
CA SER A 189 -7.59 -13.70 9.36
C SER A 189 -6.13 -13.37 9.01
N LEU A 190 -5.90 -12.54 8.00
CA LEU A 190 -4.56 -12.10 7.61
C LEU A 190 -3.95 -11.11 8.61
N HIS A 191 -4.79 -10.34 9.30
CA HIS A 191 -4.36 -9.32 10.26
C HIS A 191 -4.30 -9.85 11.70
N ASP A 192 -4.86 -11.04 11.96
CA ASP A 192 -4.77 -11.72 13.25
C ASP A 192 -3.50 -12.57 13.41
N ALA A 193 -2.69 -12.72 12.35
CA ALA A 193 -1.45 -13.46 12.41
C ALA A 193 -0.43 -12.76 13.35
N PRO A 194 0.21 -13.48 14.28
CA PRO A 194 1.18 -12.91 15.20
C PRO A 194 2.39 -12.39 14.41
N GLY A 195 2.54 -11.06 14.35
CA GLY A 195 3.65 -10.38 13.67
C GLY A 195 3.24 -9.41 12.55
N SER A 196 1.95 -9.22 12.30
CA SER A 196 1.42 -8.18 11.41
C SER A 196 1.33 -6.80 12.09
#